data_a974ba3fc401352cc66acc9756b9e510
#
_entry.id   a974ba3fc401352cc66acc9756b9e510
#
_cell.length_a   1.000
_cell.length_b   1.000
_cell.length_c   1.000
_cell.angle_alpha   90.00
_cell.angle_beta   90.00
_cell.angle_gamma   90.00
#
_symmetry.space_group_name_H-M   'P 1'
#
loop_
_entity.id
_entity.type
_entity.pdbx_description
1 polymer ?
#
loop_
_entity_poly.entity_id
_entity_poly.type
_entity_poly.pdbx_seq_one_letter_code
_entity_poly.pdbx_strand_id
1 'polypeptide(L)'
;RFDADDKGVTLSFEDGSSATADVLIGADGIHSVVREQLFGPEQLRFTGRVAYRTTFPASLLPEELLDGSAKWWGPDRHIVIYYVNPRRDEVYFVTSTPESEFAIESWSETGDLDTLREAYKDFHPRVCAVLDACPSVNKWALVEREPMPRWSGDRVTLLGDACHPMTPYMAQGAATSIEDSAVLSRALEGVGSTDIKRALSVYENSRKDRTARIQTISRQNDMAKIRAEIDAVYGYDAWEAPLADG
;
A
#
# COMPACT_ATOMS: atom_id res chain seq x y z
N ARG A 1 8.73 -21.05 -2.60
CA ARG A 1 10.20 -20.99 -2.69
C ARG A 1 10.61 -20.84 -4.14
N PHE A 2 11.74 -20.16 -4.40
CA PHE A 2 12.35 -20.10 -5.73
C PHE A 2 13.84 -20.43 -5.69
N ASP A 3 14.37 -20.89 -6.82
CA ASP A 3 15.79 -21.06 -7.07
C ASP A 3 16.12 -20.32 -8.38
N ALA A 4 17.15 -19.47 -8.37
CA ALA A 4 17.55 -18.66 -9.52
C ALA A 4 19.01 -18.91 -9.87
N ASP A 5 19.31 -19.05 -11.16
CA ASP A 5 20.66 -19.17 -11.71
C ASP A 5 20.84 -18.23 -12.92
N ASP A 6 21.93 -18.39 -13.65
CA ASP A 6 22.25 -17.60 -14.85
C ASP A 6 21.32 -17.90 -16.04
N LYS A 7 20.52 -18.98 -16.00
CA LYS A 7 19.60 -19.41 -17.08
C LYS A 7 18.15 -19.03 -16.84
N GLY A 8 17.72 -18.87 -15.55
CA GLY A 8 16.33 -18.57 -15.24
C GLY A 8 16.01 -18.66 -13.75
N VAL A 9 14.72 -18.66 -13.46
CA VAL A 9 14.16 -18.82 -12.13
C VAL A 9 13.19 -20.00 -12.15
N THR A 10 13.29 -20.88 -11.15
CA THR A 10 12.34 -21.98 -10.92
C THR A 10 11.57 -21.69 -9.64
N LEU A 11 10.25 -21.58 -9.73
CA LEU A 11 9.35 -21.53 -8.59
C LEU A 11 8.90 -22.93 -8.21
N SER A 12 8.88 -23.21 -6.91
CA SER A 12 8.27 -24.41 -6.31
C SER A 12 7.05 -23.99 -5.48
N PHE A 13 5.90 -24.57 -5.78
CA PHE A 13 4.65 -24.31 -5.08
C PHE A 13 4.42 -25.33 -3.96
N GLU A 14 3.52 -25.01 -3.01
CA GLU A 14 3.21 -25.87 -1.86
C GLU A 14 2.51 -27.17 -2.27
N ASP A 15 1.81 -27.18 -3.40
CA ASP A 15 1.18 -28.38 -3.97
C ASP A 15 2.17 -29.34 -4.66
N GLY A 16 3.47 -29.00 -4.65
CA GLY A 16 4.54 -29.78 -5.26
C GLY A 16 4.75 -29.51 -6.75
N SER A 17 3.95 -28.63 -7.36
CA SER A 17 4.17 -28.19 -8.74
C SER A 17 5.33 -27.18 -8.84
N SER A 18 5.81 -26.93 -10.05
CA SER A 18 6.85 -25.94 -10.32
C SER A 18 6.60 -25.19 -11.63
N ALA A 19 7.15 -23.99 -11.72
CA ALA A 19 7.16 -23.17 -12.93
C ALA A 19 8.56 -22.58 -13.15
N THR A 20 8.96 -22.42 -14.42
CA THR A 20 10.23 -21.79 -14.80
C THR A 20 9.96 -20.52 -15.61
N ALA A 21 10.80 -19.49 -15.41
CA ALA A 21 10.72 -18.22 -16.12
C ALA A 21 12.11 -17.60 -16.26
N ASP A 22 12.25 -16.59 -17.10
CA ASP A 22 13.48 -15.80 -17.20
C ASP A 22 13.64 -14.83 -16.01
N VAL A 23 12.53 -14.35 -15.46
CA VAL A 23 12.45 -13.36 -14.36
C VAL A 23 11.32 -13.72 -13.40
N LEU A 24 11.55 -13.51 -12.12
CA LEU A 24 10.52 -13.53 -11.08
C LEU A 24 10.28 -12.12 -10.54
N ILE A 25 9.01 -11.70 -10.51
CA ILE A 25 8.59 -10.46 -9.89
C ILE A 25 7.81 -10.77 -8.61
N GLY A 26 8.37 -10.42 -7.46
CA GLY A 26 7.72 -10.54 -6.17
C GLY A 26 6.77 -9.36 -5.93
N ALA A 27 5.49 -9.54 -6.29
CA ALA A 27 4.41 -8.58 -6.05
C ALA A 27 3.42 -9.12 -5.00
N ASP A 28 3.93 -9.86 -4.03
CA ASP A 28 3.22 -10.65 -3.03
C ASP A 28 2.96 -9.89 -1.71
N GLY A 29 3.06 -8.55 -1.77
CA GLY A 29 2.59 -7.65 -0.73
C GLY A 29 3.52 -7.55 0.48
N ILE A 30 3.02 -6.94 1.55
CA ILE A 30 3.82 -6.60 2.74
C ILE A 30 4.41 -7.83 3.46
N HIS A 31 3.81 -9.01 3.29
CA HIS A 31 4.30 -10.29 3.83
C HIS A 31 5.08 -11.11 2.78
N SER A 32 5.69 -10.44 1.82
CA SER A 32 6.39 -11.04 0.70
C SER A 32 7.33 -12.18 1.10
N VAL A 33 7.02 -13.38 0.64
CA VAL A 33 7.89 -14.57 0.73
C VAL A 33 9.09 -14.42 -0.20
N VAL A 34 8.89 -13.79 -1.36
CA VAL A 34 9.99 -13.51 -2.30
C VAL A 34 11.02 -12.58 -1.68
N ARG A 35 10.58 -11.52 -1.01
CA ARG A 35 11.47 -10.60 -0.29
C ARG A 35 12.24 -11.30 0.83
N GLU A 36 11.54 -12.10 1.63
CA GLU A 36 12.17 -12.82 2.74
C GLU A 36 13.25 -13.77 2.23
N GLN A 37 13.02 -14.44 1.12
CA GLN A 37 14.00 -15.34 0.53
C GLN A 37 15.20 -14.59 -0.09
N LEU A 38 14.99 -13.39 -0.67
CA LEU A 38 16.07 -12.57 -1.23
C LEU A 38 16.95 -11.92 -0.18
N PHE A 39 16.35 -11.37 0.87
CA PHE A 39 17.02 -10.44 1.78
C PHE A 39 16.98 -10.87 3.24
N GLY A 40 16.35 -11.99 3.53
CA GLY A 40 16.16 -12.51 4.89
C GLY A 40 14.91 -11.97 5.58
N PRO A 41 14.59 -12.53 6.75
CA PRO A 41 13.43 -12.12 7.54
C PRO A 41 13.62 -10.70 8.08
N GLU A 42 12.56 -9.93 8.08
CA GLU A 42 12.49 -8.59 8.63
C GLU A 42 11.18 -8.42 9.40
N GLN A 43 11.25 -7.72 10.53
CA GLN A 43 10.06 -7.45 11.32
C GLN A 43 9.35 -6.18 10.85
N LEU A 44 8.03 -6.27 10.70
CA LEU A 44 7.15 -5.12 10.53
C LEU A 44 7.14 -4.29 11.82
N ARG A 45 7.18 -2.98 11.68
CA ARG A 45 7.03 -2.05 12.78
C ARG A 45 5.58 -1.59 12.90
N PHE A 46 4.96 -1.84 14.04
CA PHE A 46 3.65 -1.27 14.35
C PHE A 46 3.78 0.25 14.57
N THR A 47 2.90 1.03 13.96
CA THR A 47 2.95 2.50 14.03
C THR A 47 2.30 3.08 15.27
N GLY A 48 1.74 2.25 16.17
CA GLY A 48 0.90 2.70 17.29
C GLY A 48 -0.50 3.14 16.83
N ARG A 49 -0.93 2.72 15.64
CA ARG A 49 -2.22 3.11 15.06
C ARG A 49 -2.91 1.96 14.36
N VAL A 50 -4.24 1.99 14.40
CA VAL A 50 -5.10 1.07 13.68
C VAL A 50 -5.99 1.80 12.70
N ALA A 51 -6.41 1.10 11.66
CA ALA A 51 -7.43 1.55 10.73
C ALA A 51 -8.67 0.67 10.88
N TYR A 52 -9.80 1.29 11.17
CA TYR A 52 -11.10 0.66 10.95
C TYR A 52 -11.55 1.00 9.54
N ARG A 53 -11.94 0.00 8.75
CA ARG A 53 -12.40 0.22 7.38
C ARG A 53 -13.41 -0.81 6.95
N THR A 54 -14.35 -0.38 6.12
CA THR A 54 -15.35 -1.24 5.49
C THR A 54 -15.98 -0.55 4.31
N THR A 55 -16.67 -1.33 3.47
CA THR A 55 -17.69 -0.86 2.54
C THR A 55 -19.05 -1.41 2.93
N PHE A 56 -20.10 -0.63 2.69
CA PHE A 56 -21.46 -1.07 2.92
C PHE A 56 -22.45 -0.31 2.01
N PRO A 57 -23.66 -0.85 1.76
CA PRO A 57 -24.64 -0.21 0.89
C PRO A 57 -25.03 1.19 1.39
N ALA A 58 -24.99 2.17 0.49
CA ALA A 58 -25.37 3.55 0.80
C ALA A 58 -26.85 3.69 1.18
N SER A 59 -27.70 2.73 0.80
CA SER A 59 -29.12 2.67 1.20
C SER A 59 -29.34 2.53 2.72
N LEU A 60 -28.30 2.20 3.48
CA LEU A 60 -28.34 2.18 4.95
C LEU A 60 -28.17 3.58 5.55
N LEU A 61 -27.68 4.56 4.80
CA LEU A 61 -27.57 5.93 5.26
C LEU A 61 -28.95 6.60 5.30
N PRO A 62 -29.22 7.45 6.29
CA PRO A 62 -30.53 8.11 6.45
C PRO A 62 -30.86 9.07 5.30
N GLU A 63 -29.84 9.65 4.66
CA GLU A 63 -29.95 10.58 3.53
C GLU A 63 -28.64 10.60 2.73
N GLU A 64 -28.59 11.34 1.63
CA GLU A 64 -27.37 11.59 0.87
C GLU A 64 -26.42 12.51 1.68
N LEU A 65 -25.59 11.88 2.54
CA LEU A 65 -24.76 12.60 3.51
C LEU A 65 -23.49 13.22 2.92
N LEU A 66 -23.10 12.83 1.71
CA LEU A 66 -21.81 13.18 1.12
C LEU A 66 -21.98 13.75 -0.29
N ASP A 67 -21.37 14.91 -0.53
CA ASP A 67 -21.31 15.49 -1.88
C ASP A 67 -20.19 14.87 -2.74
N GLY A 68 -19.36 14.01 -2.13
CA GLY A 68 -18.19 13.36 -2.76
C GLY A 68 -17.31 12.69 -1.72
N SER A 69 -15.99 12.81 -1.84
CA SER A 69 -15.04 12.37 -0.81
C SER A 69 -14.81 13.46 0.22
N ALA A 70 -14.77 13.10 1.48
CA ALA A 70 -14.49 14.03 2.56
C ALA A 70 -13.57 13.40 3.62
N LYS A 71 -12.72 14.24 4.22
CA LYS A 71 -11.83 13.85 5.31
C LYS A 71 -12.07 14.78 6.51
N TRP A 72 -12.29 14.18 7.67
CA TRP A 72 -12.43 14.87 8.95
C TRP A 72 -11.25 14.57 9.84
N TRP A 73 -10.70 15.62 10.44
CA TRP A 73 -9.57 15.56 11.36
C TRP A 73 -10.02 15.88 12.78
N GLY A 74 -9.61 15.06 13.73
CA GLY A 74 -9.62 15.34 15.16
C GLY A 74 -8.19 15.62 15.66
N PRO A 75 -8.01 15.81 16.97
CA PRO A 75 -6.68 16.09 17.54
C PRO A 75 -5.65 15.00 17.30
N ASP A 76 -6.06 13.73 17.35
CA ASP A 76 -5.18 12.56 17.29
C ASP A 76 -5.62 11.51 16.26
N ARG A 77 -6.75 11.72 15.58
CA ARG A 77 -7.35 10.74 14.65
C ARG A 77 -8.04 11.42 13.49
N HIS A 78 -8.29 10.64 12.43
CA HIS A 78 -9.06 11.12 11.30
C HIS A 78 -9.88 10.00 10.67
N ILE A 79 -10.86 10.38 9.86
CA ILE A 79 -11.66 9.48 9.04
C ILE A 79 -11.81 10.07 7.63
N VAL A 80 -11.71 9.19 6.63
CA VAL A 80 -12.03 9.51 5.22
C VAL A 80 -13.25 8.72 4.85
N ILE A 81 -14.22 9.37 4.20
CA ILE A 81 -15.48 8.74 3.76
C ILE A 81 -15.73 9.15 2.30
N TYR A 82 -16.08 8.19 1.44
CA TYR A 82 -16.44 8.44 0.05
C TYR A 82 -17.29 7.31 -0.54
N TYR A 83 -17.95 7.57 -1.67
CA TYR A 83 -18.62 6.54 -2.47
C TYR A 83 -17.59 5.83 -3.35
N VAL A 84 -17.63 4.49 -3.42
CA VAL A 84 -16.66 3.68 -4.16
C VAL A 84 -16.92 3.61 -5.66
N ASN A 85 -18.09 4.08 -6.10
CA ASN A 85 -18.48 4.03 -7.51
C ASN A 85 -19.34 5.25 -7.94
N PRO A 86 -19.44 5.51 -9.24
CA PRO A 86 -20.24 6.65 -9.76
C PRO A 86 -21.74 6.56 -9.46
N ARG A 87 -22.30 5.39 -9.21
CA ARG A 87 -23.72 5.20 -8.86
C ARG A 87 -24.04 5.61 -7.43
N ARG A 88 -22.99 5.79 -6.59
CA ARG A 88 -23.10 6.14 -5.16
C ARG A 88 -23.97 5.15 -4.36
N ASP A 89 -24.01 3.89 -4.80
CA ASP A 89 -24.78 2.84 -4.13
C ASP A 89 -23.99 2.13 -3.02
N GLU A 90 -22.69 2.41 -2.91
CA GLU A 90 -21.80 1.84 -1.89
C GLU A 90 -20.90 2.93 -1.30
N VAL A 91 -20.84 3.00 0.03
CA VAL A 91 -20.01 3.91 0.78
C VAL A 91 -18.84 3.16 1.42
N TYR A 92 -17.68 3.79 1.41
CA TYR A 92 -16.46 3.32 2.08
C TYR A 92 -16.02 4.34 3.12
N PHE A 93 -15.51 3.85 4.23
CA PHE A 93 -14.70 4.68 5.10
C PHE A 93 -13.42 3.97 5.56
N VAL A 94 -12.44 4.78 5.93
CA VAL A 94 -11.22 4.36 6.61
C VAL A 94 -10.84 5.36 7.68
N THR A 95 -10.43 4.86 8.84
CA THR A 95 -9.96 5.66 9.97
C THR A 95 -8.45 5.56 10.14
N SER A 96 -7.89 6.44 10.95
CA SER A 96 -6.60 6.25 11.61
C SER A 96 -6.75 6.64 13.07
N THR A 97 -6.68 5.66 13.95
CA THR A 97 -6.96 5.78 15.38
C THR A 97 -5.74 5.33 16.18
N PRO A 98 -5.28 6.08 17.20
CA PRO A 98 -4.22 5.62 18.10
C PRO A 98 -4.63 4.33 18.82
N GLU A 99 -3.68 3.41 18.96
CA GLU A 99 -3.82 2.19 19.73
C GLU A 99 -2.44 1.80 20.30
N SER A 100 -2.37 1.53 21.61
CA SER A 100 -1.09 1.27 22.27
C SER A 100 -0.57 -0.15 22.02
N GLU A 101 -1.48 -1.12 21.86
CA GLU A 101 -1.15 -2.52 21.66
C GLU A 101 -2.06 -3.11 20.59
N PHE A 102 -1.49 -3.87 19.67
CA PHE A 102 -2.23 -4.63 18.67
C PHE A 102 -1.51 -5.95 18.39
N ALA A 103 -2.26 -7.06 18.45
CA ALA A 103 -1.74 -8.36 18.02
C ALA A 103 -1.65 -8.37 16.49
N ILE A 104 -0.45 -8.39 15.95
CA ILE A 104 -0.16 -8.21 14.51
C ILE A 104 -0.61 -9.40 13.64
N GLU A 105 -1.12 -10.46 14.23
CA GLU A 105 -1.29 -11.76 13.57
C GLU A 105 -2.44 -11.85 12.57
N SER A 106 -3.32 -10.84 12.45
CA SER A 106 -4.49 -10.93 11.56
C SER A 106 -4.72 -9.65 10.74
N TRP A 107 -4.78 -9.82 9.42
CA TRP A 107 -5.12 -8.77 8.48
C TRP A 107 -6.61 -8.37 8.50
N SER A 108 -7.46 -9.18 9.12
CA SER A 108 -8.91 -9.01 9.12
C SER A 108 -9.52 -9.42 10.45
N GLU A 109 -9.19 -8.71 11.50
CA GLU A 109 -9.92 -8.82 12.74
C GLU A 109 -11.25 -8.07 12.60
N THR A 110 -12.34 -8.70 13.06
CA THR A 110 -13.62 -8.00 13.15
C THR A 110 -13.47 -6.91 14.20
N GLY A 111 -13.62 -5.65 13.77
CA GLY A 111 -13.53 -4.50 14.64
C GLY A 111 -14.78 -4.38 15.52
N ASP A 112 -14.61 -3.84 16.72
CA ASP A 112 -15.71 -3.50 17.62
C ASP A 112 -16.30 -2.15 17.21
N LEU A 113 -17.58 -2.15 16.78
CA LEU A 113 -18.30 -0.96 16.34
C LEU A 113 -18.58 0.03 17.47
N ASP A 114 -18.80 -0.45 18.68
CA ASP A 114 -19.12 0.41 19.82
C ASP A 114 -17.86 1.16 20.26
N THR A 115 -16.72 0.50 20.28
CA THR A 115 -15.41 1.13 20.48
C THR A 115 -15.14 2.18 19.39
N LEU A 116 -15.44 1.87 18.13
CA LEU A 116 -15.26 2.82 17.01
C LEU A 116 -16.18 4.04 17.16
N ARG A 117 -17.47 3.83 17.42
CA ARG A 117 -18.46 4.90 17.63
C ARG A 117 -18.06 5.81 18.78
N GLU A 118 -17.69 5.23 19.92
CA GLU A 118 -17.24 6.02 21.09
C GLU A 118 -15.99 6.86 20.75
N ALA A 119 -15.04 6.29 19.99
CA ALA A 119 -13.83 7.00 19.58
C ALA A 119 -14.10 8.23 18.68
N TYR A 120 -15.24 8.25 17.98
CA TYR A 120 -15.61 9.30 17.02
C TYR A 120 -16.88 10.08 17.42
N LYS A 121 -17.41 9.90 18.62
CA LYS A 121 -18.68 10.51 19.07
C LYS A 121 -18.73 12.03 18.98
N ASP A 122 -17.59 12.70 19.14
CA ASP A 122 -17.48 14.17 19.12
C ASP A 122 -17.10 14.70 17.72
N PHE A 123 -17.10 13.84 16.69
CA PHE A 123 -16.87 14.24 15.32
C PHE A 123 -18.13 14.89 14.71
N HIS A 124 -17.99 15.40 13.50
CA HIS A 124 -19.10 15.99 12.75
C HIS A 124 -20.30 15.03 12.66
N PRO A 125 -21.56 15.48 12.78
CA PRO A 125 -22.74 14.62 12.75
C PRO A 125 -22.83 13.67 11.54
N ARG A 126 -22.33 14.08 10.36
CA ARG A 126 -22.22 13.21 9.18
C ARG A 126 -21.33 11.98 9.42
N VAL A 127 -20.23 12.14 10.16
CA VAL A 127 -19.34 11.03 10.54
C VAL A 127 -20.07 10.07 11.46
N CYS A 128 -20.72 10.59 12.51
CA CYS A 128 -21.50 9.77 13.45
C CYS A 128 -22.59 9.00 12.71
N ALA A 129 -23.35 9.65 11.84
CA ALA A 129 -24.41 8.99 11.05
C ALA A 129 -23.91 7.86 10.15
N VAL A 130 -22.71 8.02 9.53
CA VAL A 130 -22.07 6.96 8.74
C VAL A 130 -21.67 5.79 9.63
N LEU A 131 -21.07 6.05 10.80
CA LEU A 131 -20.65 4.99 11.73
C LEU A 131 -21.84 4.29 12.40
N ASP A 132 -22.93 5.00 12.66
CA ASP A 132 -24.17 4.44 13.21
C ASP A 132 -24.87 3.51 12.19
N ALA A 133 -24.85 3.86 10.91
CA ALA A 133 -25.42 3.05 9.83
C ALA A 133 -24.53 1.85 9.44
N CYS A 134 -23.28 1.83 9.84
CA CYS A 134 -22.33 0.79 9.50
C CYS A 134 -22.70 -0.55 10.18
N PRO A 135 -22.90 -1.64 9.42
CA PRO A 135 -23.32 -2.94 9.99
C PRO A 135 -22.16 -3.75 10.57
N SER A 136 -20.95 -3.59 10.04
CA SER A 136 -19.75 -4.30 10.46
C SER A 136 -18.50 -3.60 9.99
N VAL A 137 -17.39 -3.78 10.67
CA VAL A 137 -16.12 -3.14 10.34
C VAL A 137 -14.95 -4.10 10.56
N ASN A 138 -13.91 -3.99 9.74
CA ASN A 138 -12.64 -4.67 9.96
C ASN A 138 -11.65 -3.70 10.60
N LYS A 139 -10.82 -4.22 11.51
CA LYS A 139 -9.75 -3.50 12.20
C LYS A 139 -8.40 -4.01 11.72
N TRP A 140 -7.50 -3.10 11.38
CA TRP A 140 -6.20 -3.39 10.78
C TRP A 140 -5.11 -2.65 11.53
N ALA A 141 -4.03 -3.33 11.87
CA ALA A 141 -2.81 -2.65 12.31
C ALA A 141 -2.22 -1.84 11.16
N LEU A 142 -1.87 -0.59 11.42
CA LEU A 142 -1.03 0.16 10.51
C LEU A 142 0.42 -0.20 10.82
N VAL A 143 1.04 -0.89 9.88
CA VAL A 143 2.43 -1.33 9.97
C VAL A 143 3.24 -0.72 8.86
N GLU A 144 4.53 -0.62 9.05
CA GLU A 144 5.46 -0.05 8.09
C GLU A 144 6.82 -0.77 8.12
N ARG A 145 7.64 -0.48 7.14
CA ARG A 145 9.04 -0.85 7.05
C ARG A 145 9.90 0.37 6.76
N GLU A 146 11.17 0.30 7.09
CA GLU A 146 12.13 1.27 6.57
C GLU A 146 12.28 1.11 5.05
N PRO A 147 12.57 2.20 4.32
CA PRO A 147 12.87 2.10 2.90
C PRO A 147 13.98 1.09 2.62
N MET A 148 13.72 0.15 1.72
CA MET A 148 14.67 -0.89 1.38
C MET A 148 15.81 -0.34 0.51
N PRO A 149 17.07 -0.66 0.82
CA PRO A 149 18.22 -0.22 0.03
C PRO A 149 18.37 -0.98 -1.30
N ARG A 150 17.77 -2.16 -1.40
CA ARG A 150 17.80 -3.04 -2.59
C ARG A 150 16.48 -3.75 -2.76
N TRP A 151 16.07 -3.94 -4.04
CA TRP A 151 14.84 -4.64 -4.42
C TRP A 151 15.11 -5.84 -5.30
N SER A 152 16.29 -5.89 -5.94
CA SER A 152 16.58 -6.83 -7.01
C SER A 152 17.77 -7.73 -6.69
N GLY A 153 17.67 -8.97 -7.14
CA GLY A 153 18.77 -9.91 -7.35
C GLY A 153 19.12 -10.02 -8.85
N ASP A 154 19.70 -11.15 -9.26
CA ASP A 154 20.12 -11.32 -10.65
C ASP A 154 18.94 -11.50 -11.61
N ARG A 155 17.91 -12.23 -11.20
CA ARG A 155 16.71 -12.53 -12.01
C ARG A 155 15.41 -12.38 -11.23
N VAL A 156 15.47 -11.78 -10.06
CA VAL A 156 14.32 -11.60 -9.18
C VAL A 156 14.26 -10.15 -8.75
N THR A 157 13.09 -9.53 -8.80
CA THR A 157 12.86 -8.18 -8.27
C THR A 157 11.57 -8.12 -7.48
N LEU A 158 11.46 -7.12 -6.61
CA LEU A 158 10.24 -6.83 -5.87
C LEU A 158 9.48 -5.68 -6.51
N LEU A 159 8.15 -5.63 -6.26
CA LEU A 159 7.27 -4.60 -6.74
C LEU A 159 6.20 -4.26 -5.68
N GLY A 160 5.85 -2.98 -5.55
CA GLY A 160 4.77 -2.52 -4.68
C GLY A 160 5.04 -2.76 -3.19
N ASP A 161 4.03 -3.20 -2.44
CA ASP A 161 4.14 -3.42 -0.99
C ASP A 161 5.15 -4.51 -0.59
N ALA A 162 5.62 -5.32 -1.53
CA ALA A 162 6.71 -6.25 -1.26
C ALA A 162 8.04 -5.53 -0.99
N CYS A 163 8.26 -4.34 -1.57
CA CYS A 163 9.47 -3.54 -1.38
C CYS A 163 9.25 -2.22 -0.64
N HIS A 164 8.11 -1.54 -0.80
CA HIS A 164 7.88 -0.22 -0.21
C HIS A 164 6.50 -0.06 0.43
N PRO A 165 6.08 -0.94 1.35
CA PRO A 165 4.82 -0.78 2.06
C PRO A 165 4.81 0.56 2.80
N MET A 166 3.70 1.28 2.73
CA MET A 166 3.59 2.62 3.30
C MET A 166 2.27 2.83 4.04
N THR A 167 2.28 3.77 4.97
CA THR A 167 1.07 4.20 5.65
C THR A 167 0.10 4.86 4.67
N PRO A 168 -1.24 4.80 4.89
CA PRO A 168 -2.23 5.22 3.89
C PRO A 168 -2.44 6.73 3.78
N TYR A 169 -1.64 7.56 4.46
CA TYR A 169 -1.93 8.98 4.65
C TYR A 169 -1.85 9.83 3.38
N MET A 170 -1.09 9.38 2.39
CA MET A 170 -0.99 10.01 1.08
C MET A 170 -1.80 9.30 -0.01
N ALA A 171 -2.47 8.18 0.30
CA ALA A 171 -3.19 7.35 -0.67
C ALA A 171 -2.32 6.92 -1.90
N GLN A 172 -1.01 6.70 -1.67
CA GLN A 172 -0.04 6.45 -2.74
C GLN A 172 0.38 4.98 -2.89
N GLY A 173 0.04 4.07 -1.97
CA GLY A 173 0.49 2.68 -2.04
C GLY A 173 0.15 2.01 -3.37
N ALA A 174 -1.12 2.02 -3.78
CA ALA A 174 -1.53 1.45 -5.06
C ALA A 174 -0.97 2.24 -6.26
N ALA A 175 -0.95 3.58 -6.18
CA ALA A 175 -0.43 4.42 -7.25
C ALA A 175 1.05 4.13 -7.53
N THR A 176 1.89 4.06 -6.49
CA THR A 176 3.32 3.72 -6.64
C THR A 176 3.53 2.31 -7.19
N SER A 177 2.68 1.35 -6.86
CA SER A 177 2.74 -0.01 -7.43
C SER A 177 2.40 -0.02 -8.93
N ILE A 178 1.46 0.83 -9.37
CA ILE A 178 1.14 1.02 -10.79
C ILE A 178 2.30 1.71 -11.51
N GLU A 179 2.89 2.76 -10.92
CA GLU A 179 4.09 3.41 -11.43
C GLU A 179 5.25 2.42 -11.58
N ASP A 180 5.47 1.56 -10.58
CA ASP A 180 6.49 0.50 -10.63
C ASP A 180 6.28 -0.43 -11.81
N SER A 181 5.04 -0.84 -12.06
CA SER A 181 4.70 -1.74 -13.18
C SER A 181 5.02 -1.09 -14.53
N ALA A 182 4.71 0.21 -14.67
CA ALA A 182 5.03 0.97 -15.89
C ALA A 182 6.55 1.09 -16.09
N VAL A 183 7.28 1.46 -15.05
CA VAL A 183 8.75 1.61 -15.12
C VAL A 183 9.45 0.28 -15.35
N LEU A 184 9.00 -0.80 -14.68
CA LEU A 184 9.55 -2.14 -14.88
C LEU A 184 9.30 -2.65 -16.31
N SER A 185 8.11 -2.42 -16.85
CA SER A 185 7.78 -2.77 -18.24
C SER A 185 8.72 -2.07 -19.22
N ARG A 186 8.96 -0.77 -19.03
CA ARG A 186 9.90 0.02 -19.86
C ARG A 186 11.35 -0.44 -19.71
N ALA A 187 11.78 -0.78 -18.50
CA ALA A 187 13.12 -1.28 -18.23
C ALA A 187 13.39 -2.66 -18.88
N LEU A 188 12.34 -3.48 -19.03
CA LEU A 188 12.43 -4.81 -19.66
C LEU A 188 12.16 -4.80 -21.18
N GLU A 189 11.78 -3.66 -21.76
CA GLU A 189 11.48 -3.57 -23.19
C GLU A 189 12.69 -3.89 -24.05
N GLY A 190 12.56 -4.90 -24.92
CA GLY A 190 13.64 -5.35 -25.83
C GLY A 190 14.83 -6.03 -25.14
N VAL A 191 14.74 -6.37 -23.86
CA VAL A 191 15.82 -6.96 -23.07
C VAL A 191 15.94 -8.45 -23.36
N GLY A 192 17.16 -8.89 -23.72
CA GLY A 192 17.50 -10.31 -23.85
C GLY A 192 17.82 -10.94 -22.49
N SER A 193 17.87 -12.29 -22.46
CA SER A 193 18.09 -13.04 -21.22
C SER A 193 19.42 -12.74 -20.51
N THR A 194 20.43 -12.23 -21.23
CA THR A 194 21.74 -11.84 -20.70
C THR A 194 21.74 -10.51 -19.98
N ASP A 195 20.77 -9.63 -20.27
CA ASP A 195 20.74 -8.25 -19.80
C ASP A 195 19.69 -8.00 -18.70
N ILE A 196 19.00 -9.06 -18.25
CA ILE A 196 17.93 -8.99 -17.24
C ILE A 196 18.43 -8.31 -15.97
N LYS A 197 19.57 -8.71 -15.44
CA LYS A 197 20.12 -8.10 -14.21
C LYS A 197 20.28 -6.59 -14.33
N ARG A 198 20.77 -6.12 -15.47
CA ARG A 198 20.89 -4.68 -15.75
C ARG A 198 19.53 -4.01 -15.81
N ALA A 199 18.57 -4.60 -16.51
CA ALA A 199 17.22 -4.06 -16.61
C ALA A 199 16.53 -3.94 -15.23
N LEU A 200 16.69 -4.93 -14.35
CA LEU A 200 16.19 -4.87 -12.99
C LEU A 200 16.89 -3.78 -12.15
N SER A 201 18.19 -3.54 -12.38
CA SER A 201 18.91 -2.42 -11.74
C SER A 201 18.40 -1.06 -12.24
N VAL A 202 18.12 -0.92 -13.54
CA VAL A 202 17.48 0.30 -14.11
C VAL A 202 16.14 0.56 -13.43
N TYR A 203 15.29 -0.47 -13.33
CA TYR A 203 14.01 -0.36 -12.65
C TYR A 203 14.16 0.10 -11.19
N GLU A 204 14.96 -0.63 -10.40
CA GLU A 204 15.21 -0.32 -8.99
C GLU A 204 15.71 1.12 -8.80
N ASN A 205 16.74 1.52 -9.55
CA ASN A 205 17.33 2.85 -9.44
C ASN A 205 16.37 3.97 -9.88
N SER A 206 15.48 3.70 -10.82
CA SER A 206 14.46 4.65 -11.26
C SER A 206 13.35 4.87 -10.22
N ARG A 207 13.14 3.91 -9.32
CA ARG A 207 11.97 3.92 -8.41
C ARG A 207 12.30 4.12 -6.94
N LYS A 208 13.40 3.53 -6.50
CA LYS A 208 13.76 3.39 -5.07
C LYS A 208 13.71 4.71 -4.30
N ASP A 209 14.37 5.74 -4.81
CA ASP A 209 14.46 7.03 -4.11
C ASP A 209 13.12 7.76 -4.04
N ARG A 210 12.31 7.67 -5.13
CA ARG A 210 10.98 8.24 -5.15
C ARG A 210 10.05 7.56 -4.14
N THR A 211 10.00 6.25 -4.11
CA THR A 211 9.15 5.52 -3.17
C THR A 211 9.60 5.70 -1.72
N ALA A 212 10.91 5.72 -1.45
CA ALA A 212 11.46 6.01 -0.13
C ALA A 212 11.06 7.41 0.38
N ARG A 213 11.05 8.42 -0.52
CA ARG A 213 10.56 9.76 -0.20
C ARG A 213 9.09 9.75 0.17
N ILE A 214 8.24 9.08 -0.63
CA ILE A 214 6.80 8.98 -0.37
C ILE A 214 6.52 8.24 0.95
N GLN A 215 7.21 7.11 1.21
CA GLN A 215 7.14 6.39 2.49
C GLN A 215 7.44 7.32 3.66
N THR A 216 8.52 8.09 3.57
CA THR A 216 8.97 9.00 4.63
C THR A 216 7.95 10.10 4.91
N ILE A 217 7.41 10.75 3.87
CA ILE A 217 6.41 11.81 4.00
C ILE A 217 5.11 11.23 4.56
N SER A 218 4.67 10.08 4.05
CA SER A 218 3.49 9.39 4.54
C SER A 218 3.61 9.04 6.03
N ARG A 219 4.77 8.51 6.45
CA ARG A 219 5.06 8.19 7.86
C ARG A 219 4.93 9.38 8.79
N GLN A 220 5.42 10.54 8.37
CA GLN A 220 5.38 11.76 9.18
C GLN A 220 3.96 12.28 9.40
N ASN A 221 3.01 11.98 8.50
CA ASN A 221 1.62 12.42 8.53
C ASN A 221 1.49 13.95 8.78
N ASP A 222 2.43 14.73 8.26
CA ASP A 222 2.51 16.18 8.39
C ASP A 222 1.85 16.84 7.17
N MET A 223 0.70 17.47 7.38
CA MET A 223 -0.08 18.09 6.30
C MET A 223 0.66 19.22 5.59
N ALA A 224 1.55 19.94 6.26
CA ALA A 224 2.33 20.99 5.61
C ALA A 224 3.33 20.40 4.63
N LYS A 225 4.02 19.32 5.04
CA LYS A 225 4.93 18.58 4.17
C LYS A 225 4.21 17.88 3.04
N ILE A 226 3.07 17.24 3.31
CA ILE A 226 2.24 16.61 2.29
C ILE A 226 1.85 17.63 1.22
N ARG A 227 1.37 18.82 1.61
CA ARG A 227 1.01 19.90 0.68
C ARG A 227 2.19 20.39 -0.15
N ALA A 228 3.36 20.50 0.43
CA ALA A 228 4.56 20.94 -0.28
C ALA A 228 5.02 19.93 -1.37
N GLU A 229 4.62 18.67 -1.24
CA GLU A 229 5.02 17.57 -2.13
C GLU A 229 3.92 17.17 -3.14
N ILE A 230 2.73 17.77 -3.07
CA ILE A 230 1.57 17.35 -3.89
C ILE A 230 1.94 17.25 -5.37
N ASP A 231 2.52 18.29 -5.96
CA ASP A 231 2.85 18.31 -7.39
C ASP A 231 3.89 17.26 -7.77
N ALA A 232 4.91 17.06 -6.93
CA ALA A 232 5.96 16.06 -7.16
C ALA A 232 5.45 14.62 -7.00
N VAL A 233 4.46 14.41 -6.12
CA VAL A 233 3.90 13.08 -5.85
C VAL A 233 2.81 12.73 -6.86
N TYR A 234 1.83 13.60 -7.06
CA TYR A 234 0.65 13.30 -7.88
C TYR A 234 0.82 13.68 -9.36
N GLY A 235 1.81 14.51 -9.69
CA GLY A 235 2.13 14.90 -11.08
C GLY A 235 3.16 14.02 -11.79
N TYR A 236 3.60 12.92 -11.16
CA TYR A 236 4.59 12.04 -11.76
C TYR A 236 4.00 11.17 -12.87
N ASP A 237 4.64 11.22 -14.05
CA ASP A 237 4.31 10.37 -15.18
C ASP A 237 5.34 9.23 -15.31
N ALA A 238 4.94 8.02 -14.93
CA ALA A 238 5.79 6.84 -14.97
C ALA A 238 6.14 6.37 -16.39
N TRP A 239 5.37 6.78 -17.41
CA TRP A 239 5.65 6.46 -18.80
C TRP A 239 6.66 7.40 -19.44
N GLU A 240 6.70 8.66 -19.01
CA GLU A 240 7.57 9.70 -19.60
C GLU A 240 8.82 9.97 -18.74
N ALA A 241 8.79 9.67 -17.46
CA ALA A 241 9.93 9.89 -16.57
C ALA A 241 11.19 9.20 -17.08
N PRO A 242 12.37 9.86 -17.06
CA PRO A 242 13.61 9.24 -17.51
C PRO A 242 13.96 8.02 -16.65
N LEU A 243 14.39 6.95 -17.30
CA LEU A 243 14.95 5.79 -16.61
C LEU A 243 16.36 6.13 -16.12
N ALA A 244 16.72 5.60 -14.95
CA ALA A 244 18.08 5.71 -14.43
C ALA A 244 19.07 4.91 -15.29
N ASP A 245 20.35 5.23 -15.15
CA ASP A 245 21.42 4.41 -15.71
C ASP A 245 21.50 3.06 -14.99
N GLY A 246 21.78 1.98 -15.73
CA GLY A 246 21.86 0.60 -15.25
C GLY A 246 23.22 0.19 -14.74
#